data_9e7f28b2f1bfeeccad46f44f8b2bee36
#
_entry.id   9e7f28b2f1bfeeccad46f44f8b2bee36
#
_cell.length_a   1.000
_cell.length_b   1.000
_cell.length_c   1.000
_cell.angle_alpha   90.00
_cell.angle_beta   90.00
_cell.angle_gamma   90.00
#
_symmetry.space_group_name_H-M   'P 1'
#
loop_
_entity.id
_entity.type
_entity.pdbx_description
1 polymer ?
#
loop_
_entity_poly.entity_id
_entity_poly.type
_entity_poly.pdbx_seq_one_letter_code
_entity_poly.pdbx_strand_id
1 'polypeptide(L)'
;MPKIIMCKGLPASGKSTWASDFVALNRNWKRVNKDDLRSMVQGGDWSGKMERQILKTRDTLIRQWLGEGFSIIVDDTNLNPKHEDRIREIGKEFGASVEVKWFHIDVDVAIERDLKRTRSVGERVIRKMFNDWIRPKVTPMIQETSLVQAIIVDIDGTVAKMDGRGAFDWDRVGEDKPNPPIIDIVRRFATTHNIIFMSGRDSVCREETLVWLKDNVRLTHFHLFMRPEGDMRKDSIVKRELFDTHVRNKFYIDFVLDDRDQVVDMWRNDLGLTCLQVDWGDF
;
A
#
# COMPACT_ATOMS: atom_id res chain seq x y z
N MET A 1 -7.84 -18.44 35.77
CA MET A 1 -7.67 -16.98 35.58
C MET A 1 -8.34 -16.59 34.28
N PRO A 2 -9.05 -15.47 34.23
CA PRO A 2 -9.64 -14.98 32.99
C PRO A 2 -8.56 -14.64 31.94
N LYS A 3 -8.94 -14.69 30.67
CA LYS A 3 -8.06 -14.38 29.53
C LYS A 3 -8.67 -13.32 28.64
N ILE A 4 -7.84 -12.52 27.97
CA ILE A 4 -8.27 -11.62 26.91
C ILE A 4 -7.59 -12.06 25.62
N ILE A 5 -8.37 -12.32 24.56
CA ILE A 5 -7.87 -12.47 23.20
C ILE A 5 -8.18 -11.19 22.44
N MET A 6 -7.16 -10.51 22.01
CA MET A 6 -7.27 -9.30 21.22
C MET A 6 -7.05 -9.65 19.74
N CYS A 7 -8.12 -9.61 18.94
CA CYS A 7 -8.02 -9.77 17.49
C CYS A 7 -7.29 -8.58 16.86
N LYS A 8 -6.42 -8.84 15.91
CA LYS A 8 -5.64 -7.81 15.20
C LYS A 8 -5.57 -8.12 13.69
N GLY A 9 -5.81 -7.12 12.84
CA GLY A 9 -5.77 -7.30 11.39
C GLY A 9 -6.68 -6.34 10.63
N LEU A 10 -6.54 -6.31 9.30
CA LEU A 10 -7.32 -5.45 8.40
C LEU A 10 -8.83 -5.72 8.49
N PRO A 11 -9.69 -4.76 8.10
CA PRO A 11 -11.10 -5.06 7.82
C PRO A 11 -11.23 -6.27 6.89
N ALA A 12 -12.33 -6.99 6.97
CA ALA A 12 -12.62 -8.18 6.18
C ALA A 12 -11.63 -9.37 6.29
N SER A 13 -10.73 -9.37 7.29
CA SER A 13 -9.77 -10.48 7.51
C SER A 13 -10.36 -11.71 8.21
N GLY A 14 -11.65 -11.73 8.54
CA GLY A 14 -12.32 -12.87 9.18
C GLY A 14 -12.37 -12.83 10.72
N LYS A 15 -11.88 -11.77 11.36
CA LYS A 15 -11.88 -11.61 12.83
C LYS A 15 -13.24 -11.84 13.46
N SER A 16 -14.26 -11.14 12.98
CA SER A 16 -15.60 -11.15 13.59
C SER A 16 -16.31 -12.47 13.39
N THR A 17 -16.11 -13.13 12.26
CA THR A 17 -16.59 -14.49 12.03
C THR A 17 -16.00 -15.44 13.07
N TRP A 18 -14.66 -15.48 13.13
CA TRP A 18 -13.99 -16.32 14.12
C TRP A 18 -14.40 -16.01 15.56
N ALA A 19 -14.47 -14.72 15.93
CA ALA A 19 -14.82 -14.31 17.30
C ALA A 19 -16.26 -14.71 17.67
N SER A 20 -17.20 -14.58 16.74
CA SER A 20 -18.60 -14.99 16.95
C SER A 20 -18.73 -16.51 17.10
N ASP A 21 -18.09 -17.28 16.23
CA ASP A 21 -18.10 -18.75 16.28
C ASP A 21 -17.45 -19.25 17.58
N PHE A 22 -16.35 -18.61 17.98
CA PHE A 22 -15.64 -18.97 19.19
C PHE A 22 -16.52 -18.80 20.45
N VAL A 23 -17.17 -17.63 20.61
CA VAL A 23 -18.02 -17.40 21.80
C VAL A 23 -19.29 -18.24 21.78
N ALA A 24 -19.82 -18.59 20.62
CA ALA A 24 -20.96 -19.48 20.50
C ALA A 24 -20.66 -20.88 21.09
N LEU A 25 -19.43 -21.35 20.93
CA LEU A 25 -18.96 -22.65 21.43
C LEU A 25 -18.42 -22.59 22.87
N ASN A 26 -18.05 -21.38 23.34
CA ASN A 26 -17.37 -21.18 24.62
C ASN A 26 -18.14 -20.23 25.53
N ARG A 27 -19.11 -20.73 26.29
CA ARG A 27 -20.04 -19.92 27.10
C ARG A 27 -19.37 -19.02 28.15
N ASN A 28 -18.16 -19.36 28.57
CA ASN A 28 -17.39 -18.60 29.56
C ASN A 28 -16.59 -17.42 28.91
N TRP A 29 -16.84 -17.16 27.63
CA TRP A 29 -16.24 -16.06 26.89
C TRP A 29 -17.27 -15.03 26.46
N LYS A 30 -16.90 -13.76 26.48
CA LYS A 30 -17.70 -12.65 25.97
C LYS A 30 -16.95 -11.98 24.82
N ARG A 31 -17.68 -11.54 23.81
CA ARG A 31 -17.14 -10.78 22.68
C ARG A 31 -17.53 -9.31 22.84
N VAL A 32 -16.58 -8.40 22.61
CA VAL A 32 -16.84 -6.97 22.49
C VAL A 32 -16.27 -6.47 21.16
N ASN A 33 -17.10 -5.70 20.44
CA ASN A 33 -16.76 -5.13 19.14
C ASN A 33 -17.25 -3.68 19.09
N LYS A 34 -16.40 -2.74 18.65
CA LYS A 34 -16.76 -1.32 18.62
C LYS A 34 -17.80 -0.98 17.55
N ASP A 35 -17.81 -1.71 16.45
CA ASP A 35 -18.79 -1.47 15.37
C ASP A 35 -20.19 -1.88 15.84
N ASP A 36 -20.31 -2.99 16.57
CA ASP A 36 -21.56 -3.45 17.20
C ASP A 36 -22.01 -2.45 18.26
N LEU A 37 -21.09 -1.96 19.10
CA LEU A 37 -21.40 -0.94 20.11
C LEU A 37 -21.87 0.37 19.46
N ARG A 38 -21.22 0.84 18.39
CA ARG A 38 -21.67 2.03 17.64
C ARG A 38 -23.07 1.82 17.06
N SER A 39 -23.32 0.69 16.46
CA SER A 39 -24.63 0.36 15.91
C SER A 39 -25.71 0.39 16.98
N MET A 40 -25.45 -0.22 18.14
CA MET A 40 -26.39 -0.31 19.26
C MET A 40 -26.65 1.04 19.92
N VAL A 41 -25.62 1.87 20.14
CA VAL A 41 -25.71 3.08 20.97
C VAL A 41 -26.02 4.33 20.13
N GLN A 42 -25.59 4.38 18.86
CA GLN A 42 -25.54 5.62 18.05
C GLN A 42 -26.03 5.42 16.62
N GLY A 43 -26.71 4.31 16.32
CA GLY A 43 -27.20 4.02 14.96
C GLY A 43 -26.12 3.84 13.89
N GLY A 44 -24.84 3.76 14.30
CA GLY A 44 -23.70 3.57 13.40
C GLY A 44 -22.95 4.85 13.01
N ASP A 45 -23.39 6.03 13.44
CA ASP A 45 -22.74 7.31 13.18
C ASP A 45 -21.35 7.39 13.82
N TRP A 46 -20.46 8.13 13.17
CA TRP A 46 -19.07 8.31 13.62
C TRP A 46 -18.70 9.78 13.81
N SER A 47 -18.10 10.09 14.95
CA SER A 47 -17.37 11.33 15.21
C SER A 47 -16.30 11.09 16.27
N GLY A 48 -15.27 11.93 16.32
CA GLY A 48 -14.19 11.77 17.32
C GLY A 48 -14.66 11.87 18.79
N LYS A 49 -15.76 12.58 19.07
CA LYS A 49 -16.38 12.63 20.41
C LYS A 49 -17.09 11.31 20.72
N MET A 50 -17.84 10.81 19.75
CA MET A 50 -18.57 9.55 19.86
C MET A 50 -17.61 8.35 20.01
N GLU A 51 -16.51 8.32 19.24
CA GLU A 51 -15.52 7.25 19.37
C GLU A 51 -14.92 7.19 20.78
N ARG A 52 -14.69 8.32 21.44
CA ARG A 52 -14.25 8.34 22.85
C ARG A 52 -15.27 7.71 23.81
N GLN A 53 -16.55 7.90 23.54
CA GLN A 53 -17.61 7.26 24.34
C GLN A 53 -17.67 5.76 24.10
N ILE A 54 -17.57 5.33 22.84
CA ILE A 54 -17.53 3.89 22.49
C ILE A 54 -16.33 3.20 23.13
N LEU A 55 -15.15 3.81 23.12
CA LEU A 55 -13.98 3.27 23.81
C LEU A 55 -14.18 3.14 25.31
N LYS A 56 -14.82 4.15 25.96
CA LYS A 56 -15.18 4.08 27.38
C LYS A 56 -16.16 2.92 27.66
N THR A 57 -17.20 2.81 26.86
CA THR A 57 -18.21 1.74 26.99
C THR A 57 -17.57 0.37 26.83
N ARG A 58 -16.72 0.18 25.80
CA ARG A 58 -15.96 -1.04 25.59
C ARG A 58 -15.13 -1.40 26.83
N ASP A 59 -14.36 -0.45 27.34
CA ASP A 59 -13.48 -0.66 28.49
C ASP A 59 -14.27 -0.98 29.76
N THR A 60 -15.45 -0.37 29.94
CA THR A 60 -16.36 -0.67 31.06
C THR A 60 -16.88 -2.09 30.96
N LEU A 61 -17.36 -2.54 29.80
CA LEU A 61 -17.86 -3.88 29.59
C LEU A 61 -16.74 -4.93 29.83
N ILE A 62 -15.53 -4.67 29.37
CA ILE A 62 -14.40 -5.58 29.59
C ILE A 62 -14.13 -5.72 31.10
N ARG A 63 -14.05 -4.61 31.84
CA ARG A 63 -13.81 -4.64 33.29
C ARG A 63 -14.91 -5.38 34.04
N GLN A 64 -16.18 -5.09 33.70
CA GLN A 64 -17.31 -5.76 34.31
C GLN A 64 -17.22 -7.26 34.12
N TRP A 65 -17.07 -7.74 32.90
CA TRP A 65 -17.05 -9.17 32.61
C TRP A 65 -15.81 -9.90 33.17
N LEU A 66 -14.64 -9.23 33.19
CA LEU A 66 -13.47 -9.79 33.88
C LEU A 66 -13.71 -9.93 35.39
N GLY A 67 -14.35 -8.90 36.00
CA GLY A 67 -14.73 -8.96 37.42
C GLY A 67 -15.75 -10.08 37.76
N GLU A 68 -16.58 -10.44 36.80
CA GLU A 68 -17.51 -11.58 36.89
C GLU A 68 -16.85 -12.92 36.53
N GLY A 69 -15.54 -12.94 36.20
CA GLY A 69 -14.77 -14.15 35.92
C GLY A 69 -14.82 -14.64 34.46
N PHE A 70 -15.43 -13.88 33.54
CA PHE A 70 -15.44 -14.23 32.11
C PHE A 70 -14.10 -13.90 31.44
N SER A 71 -13.79 -14.66 30.41
CA SER A 71 -12.74 -14.32 29.45
C SER A 71 -13.31 -13.50 28.28
N ILE A 72 -12.46 -12.68 27.64
CA ILE A 72 -12.93 -11.66 26.70
C ILE A 72 -12.26 -11.82 25.33
N ILE A 73 -13.03 -11.66 24.26
CA ILE A 73 -12.51 -11.41 22.90
C ILE A 73 -12.77 -9.96 22.56
N VAL A 74 -11.68 -9.21 22.29
CA VAL A 74 -11.73 -7.84 21.77
C VAL A 74 -11.61 -7.92 20.24
N ASP A 75 -12.75 -7.85 19.56
CA ASP A 75 -12.88 -8.07 18.12
C ASP A 75 -12.95 -6.75 17.37
N ASP A 76 -11.81 -6.09 17.24
CA ASP A 76 -11.64 -4.88 16.45
C ASP A 76 -10.41 -5.04 15.54
N THR A 77 -10.13 -4.06 14.65
CA THR A 77 -8.89 -4.05 13.86
C THR A 77 -7.64 -3.97 14.72
N ASN A 78 -7.71 -3.20 15.80
CA ASN A 78 -6.69 -3.03 16.86
C ASN A 78 -5.25 -2.81 16.34
N LEU A 79 -5.09 -2.23 15.15
CA LEU A 79 -3.78 -2.04 14.53
C LEU A 79 -2.95 -0.99 15.24
N ASN A 80 -3.58 0.06 15.78
CA ASN A 80 -2.88 1.08 16.56
C ASN A 80 -2.41 0.49 17.90
N PRO A 81 -1.08 0.55 18.21
CA PRO A 81 -0.51 0.01 19.44
C PRO A 81 -1.19 0.50 20.73
N LYS A 82 -1.68 1.74 20.76
CA LYS A 82 -2.39 2.31 21.91
C LYS A 82 -3.60 1.48 22.36
N HIS A 83 -4.23 0.74 21.44
CA HIS A 83 -5.32 -0.15 21.80
C HIS A 83 -4.82 -1.39 22.55
N GLU A 84 -3.69 -1.93 22.15
CA GLU A 84 -3.07 -3.06 22.82
C GLU A 84 -2.59 -2.67 24.20
N ASP A 85 -1.88 -1.53 24.34
CA ASP A 85 -1.43 -1.02 25.64
C ASP A 85 -2.59 -0.87 26.59
N ARG A 86 -3.70 -0.28 26.11
CA ARG A 86 -4.91 -0.09 26.91
C ARG A 86 -5.56 -1.41 27.38
N ILE A 87 -5.63 -2.39 26.50
CA ILE A 87 -6.19 -3.71 26.86
C ILE A 87 -5.26 -4.44 27.84
N ARG A 88 -3.94 -4.33 27.68
CA ARG A 88 -2.96 -4.89 28.62
C ARG A 88 -3.05 -4.23 30.01
N GLU A 89 -3.27 -2.92 30.09
CA GLU A 89 -3.54 -2.23 31.36
C GLU A 89 -4.77 -2.81 32.07
N ILE A 90 -5.90 -2.94 31.33
CA ILE A 90 -7.13 -3.52 31.90
C ILE A 90 -6.88 -4.98 32.32
N GLY A 91 -6.17 -5.77 31.52
CA GLY A 91 -5.82 -7.14 31.88
C GLY A 91 -5.07 -7.23 33.21
N LYS A 92 -4.10 -6.32 33.43
CA LYS A 92 -3.33 -6.24 34.69
C LYS A 92 -4.23 -5.94 35.89
N GLU A 93 -5.24 -5.06 35.77
CA GLU A 93 -6.19 -4.73 36.84
C GLU A 93 -6.91 -5.98 37.40
N PHE A 94 -7.11 -7.00 36.56
CA PHE A 94 -7.86 -8.23 36.92
C PHE A 94 -7.01 -9.51 36.92
N GLY A 95 -5.69 -9.41 36.79
CA GLY A 95 -4.82 -10.58 36.68
C GLY A 95 -5.08 -11.44 35.44
N ALA A 96 -5.67 -10.86 34.38
CA ALA A 96 -5.97 -11.54 33.14
C ALA A 96 -4.77 -11.56 32.19
N SER A 97 -4.47 -12.70 31.59
CA SER A 97 -3.48 -12.78 30.51
C SER A 97 -4.05 -12.21 29.21
N VAL A 98 -3.22 -11.47 28.46
CA VAL A 98 -3.60 -10.87 27.16
C VAL A 98 -2.83 -11.54 26.04
N GLU A 99 -3.55 -12.18 25.15
CA GLU A 99 -3.02 -12.78 23.91
C GLU A 99 -3.46 -11.96 22.70
N VAL A 100 -2.56 -11.74 21.75
CA VAL A 100 -2.87 -11.09 20.47
C VAL A 100 -3.00 -12.16 19.40
N LYS A 101 -4.18 -12.25 18.79
CA LYS A 101 -4.44 -13.12 17.64
C LYS A 101 -4.46 -12.31 16.36
N TRP A 102 -3.45 -12.51 15.53
CA TRP A 102 -3.34 -11.89 14.21
C TRP A 102 -4.17 -12.63 13.15
N PHE A 103 -4.84 -11.86 12.33
CA PHE A 103 -5.58 -12.31 11.15
C PHE A 103 -4.89 -11.72 9.93
N HIS A 104 -3.91 -12.46 9.40
CA HIS A 104 -3.19 -12.07 8.22
C HIS A 104 -4.06 -12.24 6.97
N ILE A 105 -4.04 -11.26 6.10
CA ILE A 105 -4.73 -11.27 4.81
C ILE A 105 -3.96 -10.34 3.88
N ASP A 106 -3.90 -10.70 2.60
CA ASP A 106 -3.42 -9.79 1.56
C ASP A 106 -4.34 -8.57 1.47
N VAL A 107 -3.78 -7.39 1.21
CA VAL A 107 -4.53 -6.12 1.20
C VAL A 107 -5.57 -6.08 0.09
N ASP A 108 -5.25 -6.61 -1.10
CA ASP A 108 -6.17 -6.62 -2.23
C ASP A 108 -7.32 -7.63 -1.98
N VAL A 109 -7.02 -8.79 -1.37
CA VAL A 109 -8.05 -9.76 -0.94
C VAL A 109 -8.95 -9.16 0.15
N ALA A 110 -8.39 -8.36 1.07
CA ALA A 110 -9.19 -7.67 2.09
C ALA A 110 -10.16 -6.67 1.45
N ILE A 111 -9.71 -5.92 0.44
CA ILE A 111 -10.51 -4.95 -0.33
C ILE A 111 -11.64 -5.68 -1.07
N GLU A 112 -11.34 -6.74 -1.82
CA GLU A 112 -12.36 -7.52 -2.52
C GLU A 112 -13.45 -8.06 -1.59
N ARG A 113 -13.05 -8.56 -0.42
CA ARG A 113 -14.01 -9.07 0.59
C ARG A 113 -14.83 -7.95 1.21
N ASP A 114 -14.22 -6.78 1.43
CA ASP A 114 -14.91 -5.63 2.02
C ASP A 114 -15.96 -5.06 1.07
N LEU A 115 -15.67 -4.98 -0.23
CA LEU A 115 -16.63 -4.51 -1.26
C LEU A 115 -17.90 -5.39 -1.35
N LYS A 116 -17.81 -6.66 -0.96
CA LYS A 116 -18.96 -7.59 -0.93
C LYS A 116 -19.81 -7.47 0.34
N ARG A 117 -19.42 -6.62 1.31
CA ARG A 117 -20.11 -6.45 2.58
C ARG A 117 -21.16 -5.34 2.50
N THR A 118 -22.26 -5.52 3.21
CA THR A 118 -23.31 -4.49 3.34
C THR A 118 -22.79 -3.18 3.97
N ARG A 119 -21.79 -3.30 4.85
CA ARG A 119 -21.10 -2.16 5.49
C ARG A 119 -19.63 -2.21 5.11
N SER A 120 -19.32 -1.76 3.91
CA SER A 120 -17.94 -1.60 3.45
C SER A 120 -17.30 -0.36 4.08
N VAL A 121 -16.03 -0.47 4.48
CA VAL A 121 -15.21 0.68 4.91
C VAL A 121 -14.53 1.35 3.73
N GLY A 122 -14.40 0.65 2.60
CA GLY A 122 -13.84 1.10 1.34
C GLY A 122 -12.33 0.93 1.24
N GLU A 123 -11.87 0.78 0.00
CA GLU A 123 -10.48 0.54 -0.36
C GLU A 123 -9.51 1.56 0.25
N ARG A 124 -9.82 2.85 0.12
CA ARG A 124 -8.97 3.95 0.65
C ARG A 124 -8.65 3.76 2.14
N VAL A 125 -9.64 3.35 2.94
CA VAL A 125 -9.45 3.15 4.38
C VAL A 125 -8.60 1.92 4.65
N ILE A 126 -8.81 0.82 3.92
CA ILE A 126 -8.05 -0.43 4.07
C ILE A 126 -6.59 -0.21 3.69
N ARG A 127 -6.31 0.43 2.54
CA ARG A 127 -4.94 0.75 2.11
C ARG A 127 -4.25 1.69 3.10
N LYS A 128 -4.97 2.70 3.61
CA LYS A 128 -4.43 3.56 4.65
C LYS A 128 -4.05 2.78 5.92
N MET A 129 -4.94 1.91 6.40
CA MET A 129 -4.65 1.08 7.58
C MET A 129 -3.45 0.15 7.34
N PHE A 130 -3.36 -0.45 6.16
CA PHE A 130 -2.21 -1.29 5.78
C PHE A 130 -0.91 -0.50 5.81
N ASN A 131 -0.87 0.65 5.14
CA ASN A 131 0.33 1.49 5.04
C ASN A 131 0.76 2.06 6.40
N ASP A 132 -0.21 2.50 7.23
CA ASP A 132 0.10 3.10 8.53
C ASP A 132 0.61 2.08 9.57
N TRP A 133 0.14 0.82 9.52
CA TRP A 133 0.26 -0.10 10.64
C TRP A 133 0.84 -1.49 10.32
N ILE A 134 0.74 -1.97 9.09
CA ILE A 134 1.12 -3.35 8.73
C ILE A 134 2.32 -3.36 7.80
N ARG A 135 2.31 -2.47 6.81
CA ARG A 135 3.41 -2.36 5.86
C ARG A 135 4.72 -2.12 6.60
N PRO A 136 5.77 -2.91 6.33
CA PRO A 136 7.08 -2.66 6.91
C PRO A 136 7.50 -1.21 6.62
N LYS A 137 7.95 -0.49 7.64
CA LYS A 137 8.57 0.82 7.41
C LYS A 137 9.82 0.61 6.60
N VAL A 138 9.86 1.20 5.42
CA VAL A 138 11.01 1.11 4.54
C VAL A 138 12.16 1.89 5.16
N THR A 139 13.30 1.23 5.31
CA THR A 139 14.56 1.94 5.47
C THR A 139 14.93 2.42 4.06
N PRO A 140 15.05 3.74 3.84
CA PRO A 140 15.47 4.25 2.55
C PRO A 140 16.72 3.53 2.08
N MET A 141 16.79 3.18 0.80
CA MET A 141 17.97 2.57 0.23
C MET A 141 19.17 3.52 0.41
N ILE A 142 20.22 3.02 1.04
CA ILE A 142 21.46 3.78 1.13
C ILE A 142 22.11 3.78 -0.25
N GLN A 143 22.26 4.96 -0.83
CA GLN A 143 22.93 5.16 -2.09
C GLN A 143 24.36 5.67 -1.84
N GLU A 144 25.30 5.17 -2.60
CA GLU A 144 26.68 5.63 -2.55
C GLU A 144 26.82 6.94 -3.33
N THR A 145 27.18 8.02 -2.65
CA THR A 145 27.23 9.39 -3.23
C THR A 145 28.36 9.58 -4.25
N SER A 146 29.31 8.67 -4.34
CA SER A 146 30.38 8.67 -5.36
C SER A 146 29.93 8.15 -6.73
N LEU A 147 28.76 7.51 -6.80
CA LEU A 147 28.22 7.00 -8.05
C LEU A 147 27.75 8.13 -8.95
N VAL A 148 27.73 7.84 -10.24
CA VAL A 148 27.29 8.81 -11.26
C VAL A 148 25.79 9.10 -11.06
N GLN A 149 25.45 10.38 -11.02
CA GLN A 149 24.06 10.82 -10.83
C GLN A 149 23.17 10.47 -12.02
N ALA A 150 21.96 10.03 -11.72
CA ALA A 150 20.96 9.70 -12.72
C ALA A 150 19.54 10.03 -12.22
N ILE A 151 18.63 10.19 -13.15
CA ILE A 151 17.18 10.16 -12.90
C ILE A 151 16.57 8.99 -13.65
N ILE A 152 15.54 8.39 -13.05
CA ILE A 152 14.74 7.36 -13.72
C ILE A 152 13.46 8.03 -14.25
N VAL A 153 13.09 7.69 -15.46
CA VAL A 153 11.95 8.28 -16.16
C VAL A 153 11.11 7.16 -16.77
N ASP A 154 9.84 7.10 -16.38
CA ASP A 154 8.87 6.23 -17.06
C ASP A 154 8.49 6.81 -18.44
N ILE A 155 7.90 5.99 -19.31
CA ILE A 155 7.52 6.39 -20.67
C ILE A 155 6.02 6.66 -20.76
N ASP A 156 5.17 5.61 -20.58
CA ASP A 156 3.73 5.71 -20.76
C ASP A 156 3.06 6.49 -19.62
N GLY A 157 2.25 7.51 -19.96
CA GLY A 157 1.67 8.42 -18.98
C GLY A 157 2.65 9.51 -18.51
N THR A 158 3.94 9.30 -18.65
CA THR A 158 5.01 10.21 -18.20
C THR A 158 5.54 11.09 -19.34
N VAL A 159 6.44 10.62 -20.18
CA VAL A 159 6.95 11.40 -21.35
C VAL A 159 6.10 11.19 -22.60
N ALA A 160 5.41 10.06 -22.71
CA ALA A 160 4.51 9.69 -23.79
C ALA A 160 3.07 9.56 -23.30
N LYS A 161 2.15 10.25 -23.94
CA LYS A 161 0.71 10.10 -23.67
C LYS A 161 0.08 9.23 -24.73
N MET A 162 -0.49 8.10 -24.33
CA MET A 162 -1.22 7.20 -25.22
C MET A 162 -2.39 7.94 -25.87
N ASP A 163 -2.48 7.87 -27.19
CA ASP A 163 -3.56 8.48 -27.97
C ASP A 163 -4.28 7.44 -28.80
N GLY A 164 -5.45 6.99 -28.33
CA GLY A 164 -6.33 6.09 -29.05
C GLY A 164 -5.83 4.65 -29.24
N ARG A 165 -4.78 4.23 -28.52
CA ARG A 165 -4.34 2.84 -28.43
C ARG A 165 -4.58 2.23 -27.05
N GLY A 166 -4.72 0.92 -26.98
CA GLY A 166 -4.73 0.17 -25.72
C GLY A 166 -3.32 0.09 -25.10
N ALA A 167 -3.26 -0.19 -23.80
CA ALA A 167 -2.01 -0.32 -23.06
C ALA A 167 -1.08 -1.43 -23.57
N PHE A 168 -1.60 -2.41 -24.32
CA PHE A 168 -0.87 -3.57 -24.86
C PHE A 168 -0.76 -3.58 -26.39
N ASP A 169 -1.18 -2.50 -27.06
CA ASP A 169 -1.06 -2.35 -28.51
C ASP A 169 0.36 -1.90 -28.85
N TRP A 170 1.32 -2.81 -28.76
CA TRP A 170 2.76 -2.53 -28.88
C TRP A 170 3.19 -2.07 -30.27
N ASP A 171 2.45 -2.44 -31.31
CA ASP A 171 2.67 -2.04 -32.70
C ASP A 171 2.33 -0.56 -32.99
N ARG A 172 1.69 0.12 -32.02
CA ARG A 172 1.25 1.52 -32.17
C ARG A 172 1.96 2.49 -31.23
N VAL A 173 3.01 2.07 -30.51
CA VAL A 173 3.71 2.94 -29.55
C VAL A 173 4.38 4.17 -30.21
N GLY A 174 4.64 4.10 -31.50
CA GLY A 174 5.16 5.22 -32.30
C GLY A 174 4.17 6.38 -32.49
N GLU A 175 2.86 6.13 -32.28
CA GLU A 175 1.80 7.13 -32.44
C GLU A 175 1.56 7.97 -31.19
N ASP A 176 2.18 7.62 -30.05
CA ASP A 176 1.99 8.29 -28.77
C ASP A 176 2.39 9.76 -28.85
N LYS A 177 1.59 10.63 -28.21
CA LYS A 177 1.87 12.05 -28.16
C LYS A 177 2.92 12.38 -27.11
N PRO A 178 3.90 13.25 -27.42
CA PRO A 178 4.85 13.72 -26.42
C PRO A 178 4.15 14.54 -25.31
N ASN A 179 4.70 14.47 -24.10
CA ASN A 179 4.32 15.31 -22.95
C ASN A 179 5.38 16.41 -22.76
N PRO A 180 5.22 17.59 -23.38
CA PRO A 180 6.27 18.61 -23.44
C PRO A 180 6.79 19.06 -22.06
N PRO A 181 5.95 19.33 -21.04
CA PRO A 181 6.44 19.75 -19.73
C PRO A 181 7.41 18.75 -19.09
N ILE A 182 7.11 17.46 -19.18
CA ILE A 182 7.97 16.42 -18.60
C ILE A 182 9.24 16.23 -19.46
N ILE A 183 9.11 16.24 -20.77
CA ILE A 183 10.26 16.18 -21.69
C ILE A 183 11.23 17.33 -21.42
N ASP A 184 10.73 18.54 -21.16
CA ASP A 184 11.58 19.70 -20.85
C ASP A 184 12.32 19.53 -19.52
N ILE A 185 11.70 18.91 -18.51
CA ILE A 185 12.39 18.55 -17.26
C ILE A 185 13.52 17.55 -17.58
N VAL A 186 13.21 16.47 -18.29
CA VAL A 186 14.18 15.42 -18.65
C VAL A 186 15.39 16.02 -19.41
N ARG A 187 15.14 16.88 -20.39
CA ARG A 187 16.20 17.55 -21.16
C ARG A 187 17.09 18.42 -20.28
N ARG A 188 16.53 19.16 -19.33
CA ARG A 188 17.31 19.97 -18.38
C ARG A 188 18.22 19.13 -17.52
N PHE A 189 17.71 18.02 -17.00
CA PHE A 189 18.51 17.11 -16.19
C PHE A 189 19.53 16.31 -17.01
N ALA A 190 19.30 16.05 -18.28
CA ALA A 190 20.26 15.38 -19.17
C ALA A 190 21.59 16.13 -19.33
N THR A 191 21.67 17.40 -18.93
CA THR A 191 22.93 18.18 -18.95
C THR A 191 23.87 17.83 -17.80
N THR A 192 23.37 17.24 -16.74
CA THR A 192 24.11 16.94 -15.50
C THR A 192 23.95 15.50 -15.01
N HIS A 193 22.93 14.80 -15.46
CA HIS A 193 22.55 13.45 -15.00
C HIS A 193 22.45 12.49 -16.17
N ASN A 194 22.73 11.22 -15.89
CA ASN A 194 22.31 10.16 -16.81
C ASN A 194 20.79 10.02 -16.78
N ILE A 195 20.19 9.87 -17.96
CA ILE A 195 18.76 9.60 -18.10
C ILE A 195 18.57 8.11 -18.29
N ILE A 196 17.74 7.52 -17.42
CA ILE A 196 17.41 6.10 -17.44
C ILE A 196 15.91 5.99 -17.70
N PHE A 197 15.53 5.65 -18.93
CA PHE A 197 14.15 5.26 -19.21
C PHE A 197 13.90 3.84 -18.71
N MET A 198 12.85 3.67 -17.91
CA MET A 198 12.45 2.37 -17.37
C MET A 198 10.95 2.17 -17.58
N SER A 199 10.59 1.29 -18.51
CA SER A 199 9.23 1.16 -19.00
C SER A 199 8.64 -0.22 -18.80
N GLY A 200 7.33 -0.24 -18.50
CA GLY A 200 6.49 -1.44 -18.50
C GLY A 200 6.14 -1.96 -19.90
N ARG A 201 6.53 -1.28 -20.98
CA ARG A 201 6.35 -1.77 -22.35
C ARG A 201 7.10 -3.08 -22.53
N ASP A 202 6.50 -4.01 -23.26
CA ASP A 202 7.16 -5.22 -23.68
C ASP A 202 8.36 -4.92 -24.60
N SER A 203 9.45 -5.65 -24.43
CA SER A 203 10.65 -5.45 -25.24
C SER A 203 10.45 -5.75 -26.73
N VAL A 204 9.35 -6.36 -27.12
CA VAL A 204 8.96 -6.57 -28.52
C VAL A 204 8.90 -5.24 -29.29
N CYS A 205 8.49 -4.13 -28.66
CA CYS A 205 8.42 -2.80 -29.27
C CYS A 205 9.62 -1.91 -28.94
N ARG A 206 10.78 -2.51 -28.65
CA ARG A 206 11.97 -1.76 -28.23
C ARG A 206 12.48 -0.80 -29.29
N GLU A 207 12.53 -1.22 -30.53
CA GLU A 207 13.06 -0.41 -31.63
C GLU A 207 12.16 0.81 -31.91
N GLU A 208 10.85 0.61 -31.95
CA GLU A 208 9.86 1.68 -32.10
C GLU A 208 9.93 2.67 -30.94
N THR A 209 10.09 2.15 -29.72
CA THR A 209 10.26 3.00 -28.53
C THR A 209 11.54 3.82 -28.59
N LEU A 210 12.65 3.24 -29.05
CA LEU A 210 13.92 3.95 -29.25
C LEU A 210 13.81 5.07 -30.30
N VAL A 211 13.14 4.79 -31.41
CA VAL A 211 12.86 5.78 -32.46
C VAL A 211 12.02 6.91 -31.87
N TRP A 212 10.92 6.57 -31.19
CA TRP A 212 10.05 7.57 -30.59
C TRP A 212 10.79 8.48 -29.59
N LEU A 213 11.64 7.90 -28.72
CA LEU A 213 12.44 8.66 -27.75
C LEU A 213 13.44 9.59 -28.45
N LYS A 214 14.12 9.13 -29.50
CA LYS A 214 15.06 9.97 -30.28
C LYS A 214 14.36 11.14 -30.95
N ASP A 215 13.18 10.93 -31.52
CA ASP A 215 12.44 11.94 -32.26
C ASP A 215 11.77 12.97 -31.36
N ASN A 216 11.21 12.52 -30.22
CA ASN A 216 10.40 13.35 -29.35
C ASN A 216 11.19 13.91 -28.14
N VAL A 217 12.01 13.10 -27.47
CA VAL A 217 12.81 13.57 -26.33
C VAL A 217 14.13 14.20 -26.80
N ARG A 218 14.71 13.73 -27.90
CA ARG A 218 15.90 14.29 -28.56
C ARG A 218 17.15 14.33 -27.71
N LEU A 219 17.40 13.23 -26.98
CA LEU A 219 18.64 13.03 -26.22
C LEU A 219 19.64 12.22 -27.05
N THR A 220 20.93 12.58 -26.94
CA THR A 220 22.02 11.84 -27.59
C THR A 220 22.42 10.58 -26.82
N HIS A 221 22.32 10.61 -25.49
CA HIS A 221 22.71 9.51 -24.62
C HIS A 221 21.65 9.29 -23.56
N PHE A 222 21.21 8.06 -23.41
CA PHE A 222 20.31 7.56 -22.36
C PHE A 222 20.37 6.05 -22.26
N HIS A 223 19.91 5.51 -21.15
CA HIS A 223 19.69 4.09 -20.97
C HIS A 223 18.20 3.78 -21.17
N LEU A 224 17.88 2.63 -21.75
CA LEU A 224 16.50 2.16 -21.88
C LEU A 224 16.42 0.72 -21.34
N PHE A 225 15.63 0.52 -20.30
CA PHE A 225 15.29 -0.79 -19.74
C PHE A 225 13.78 -1.01 -19.86
N MET A 226 13.41 -2.14 -20.42
CA MET A 226 12.04 -2.50 -20.76
C MET A 226 11.69 -3.85 -20.17
N ARG A 227 10.41 -4.09 -20.01
CA ARG A 227 9.85 -5.37 -19.60
C ARG A 227 10.35 -6.48 -20.51
N PRO A 228 10.79 -7.65 -19.99
CA PRO A 228 11.09 -8.82 -20.81
C PRO A 228 9.89 -9.24 -21.67
N GLU A 229 10.15 -9.76 -22.87
CA GLU A 229 9.12 -10.24 -23.77
C GLU A 229 8.23 -11.30 -23.10
N GLY A 230 6.91 -11.09 -23.19
CA GLY A 230 5.90 -12.00 -22.65
C GLY A 230 5.73 -11.98 -21.13
N ASP A 231 6.40 -11.09 -20.40
CA ASP A 231 6.22 -10.97 -18.95
C ASP A 231 4.93 -10.24 -18.62
N MET A 232 3.94 -10.95 -18.08
CA MET A 232 2.61 -10.42 -17.75
C MET A 232 2.46 -10.02 -16.27
N ARG A 233 3.54 -10.01 -15.50
CA ARG A 233 3.49 -9.61 -14.08
C ARG A 233 3.19 -8.12 -13.92
N LYS A 234 2.80 -7.72 -12.69
CA LYS A 234 2.56 -6.31 -12.34
C LYS A 234 3.78 -5.45 -12.66
N ASP A 235 3.53 -4.25 -13.15
CA ASP A 235 4.56 -3.31 -13.59
C ASP A 235 5.55 -2.95 -12.46
N SER A 236 5.03 -2.79 -11.24
CA SER A 236 5.86 -2.54 -10.05
C SER A 236 6.87 -3.68 -9.76
N ILE A 237 6.52 -4.94 -10.06
CA ILE A 237 7.43 -6.09 -9.90
C ILE A 237 8.53 -6.03 -10.95
N VAL A 238 8.14 -5.81 -12.21
CA VAL A 238 9.07 -5.77 -13.34
C VAL A 238 10.04 -4.61 -13.22
N LYS A 239 9.55 -3.40 -12.97
CA LYS A 239 10.40 -2.21 -12.77
C LYS A 239 11.33 -2.36 -11.57
N ARG A 240 10.88 -3.03 -10.50
CA ARG A 240 11.74 -3.34 -9.35
C ARG A 240 12.90 -4.26 -9.74
N GLU A 241 12.65 -5.32 -10.50
CA GLU A 241 13.69 -6.24 -10.97
C GLU A 241 14.66 -5.56 -11.94
N LEU A 242 14.14 -4.74 -12.87
CA LEU A 242 14.97 -3.94 -13.78
C LEU A 242 15.89 -2.99 -13.00
N PHE A 243 15.36 -2.33 -11.97
CA PHE A 243 16.14 -1.46 -11.09
C PHE A 243 17.25 -2.26 -10.38
N ASP A 244 16.91 -3.37 -9.76
CA ASP A 244 17.87 -4.18 -9.01
C ASP A 244 18.99 -4.74 -9.90
N THR A 245 18.67 -5.09 -11.15
CA THR A 245 19.63 -5.67 -12.11
C THR A 245 20.51 -4.63 -12.78
N HIS A 246 19.95 -3.48 -13.16
CA HIS A 246 20.63 -2.56 -14.06
C HIS A 246 21.06 -1.23 -13.42
N VAL A 247 20.44 -0.83 -12.31
CA VAL A 247 20.60 0.52 -11.73
C VAL A 247 21.20 0.47 -10.33
N ARG A 248 20.71 -0.40 -9.47
CA ARG A 248 21.17 -0.50 -8.07
C ARG A 248 22.70 -0.66 -8.02
N ASN A 249 23.33 0.15 -7.15
CA ASN A 249 24.78 0.18 -6.95
C ASN A 249 25.62 0.56 -8.21
N LYS A 250 24.98 1.08 -9.26
CA LYS A 250 25.65 1.58 -10.47
C LYS A 250 25.45 3.07 -10.67
N PHE A 251 24.31 3.58 -10.20
CA PHE A 251 23.96 4.99 -10.29
C PHE A 251 23.46 5.50 -8.93
N TYR A 252 23.70 6.79 -8.68
CA TYR A 252 23.03 7.53 -7.63
C TYR A 252 21.75 8.13 -8.21
N ILE A 253 20.60 7.72 -7.71
CA ILE A 253 19.31 8.18 -8.21
C ILE A 253 18.83 9.37 -7.39
N ASP A 254 18.77 10.54 -8.03
CA ASP A 254 18.27 11.75 -7.40
C ASP A 254 16.76 11.69 -7.22
N PHE A 255 16.04 11.33 -8.27
CA PHE A 255 14.59 11.11 -8.22
C PHE A 255 14.10 10.27 -9.40
N VAL A 256 12.84 9.87 -9.31
CA VAL A 256 12.11 9.13 -10.33
C VAL A 256 10.94 9.97 -10.82
N LEU A 257 10.64 9.96 -12.12
CA LEU A 257 9.40 10.46 -12.72
C LEU A 257 8.56 9.26 -13.16
N ASP A 258 7.38 9.12 -12.62
CA ASP A 258 6.44 8.01 -12.91
C ASP A 258 5.01 8.51 -12.66
N ASP A 259 4.00 7.94 -13.32
CA ASP A 259 2.60 8.33 -13.13
C ASP A 259 1.80 7.29 -12.37
N ARG A 260 2.15 6.00 -12.52
CA ARG A 260 1.34 4.87 -12.09
C ARG A 260 1.42 4.62 -10.59
N ASP A 261 0.30 4.71 -9.88
CA ASP A 261 0.20 4.62 -8.41
C ASP A 261 0.95 3.43 -7.82
N GLN A 262 0.77 2.22 -8.36
CA GLN A 262 1.45 1.03 -7.86
C GLN A 262 2.97 1.08 -8.02
N VAL A 263 3.48 1.77 -9.03
CA VAL A 263 4.91 1.91 -9.30
C VAL A 263 5.50 3.03 -8.46
N VAL A 264 4.81 4.16 -8.37
CA VAL A 264 5.15 5.27 -7.46
C VAL A 264 5.23 4.78 -6.01
N ASP A 265 4.28 3.94 -5.61
CA ASP A 265 4.26 3.30 -4.29
C ASP A 265 5.50 2.42 -4.07
N MET A 266 5.88 1.61 -5.05
CA MET A 266 7.09 0.79 -5.01
C MET A 266 8.36 1.66 -4.90
N TRP A 267 8.50 2.72 -5.71
CA TRP A 267 9.63 3.62 -5.62
C TRP A 267 9.78 4.26 -4.24
N ARG A 268 8.66 4.82 -3.72
CA ARG A 268 8.64 5.55 -2.45
C ARG A 268 8.72 4.64 -1.24
N ASN A 269 7.95 3.56 -1.24
CA ASN A 269 7.69 2.77 -0.04
C ASN A 269 8.46 1.44 0.00
N ASP A 270 8.94 0.90 -1.12
CA ASP A 270 9.77 -0.32 -1.11
C ASP A 270 11.25 -0.01 -1.29
N LEU A 271 11.58 1.04 -2.02
CA LEU A 271 12.97 1.45 -2.27
C LEU A 271 13.38 2.70 -1.49
N GLY A 272 12.43 3.51 -1.00
CA GLY A 272 12.72 4.76 -0.30
C GLY A 272 13.31 5.84 -1.20
N LEU A 273 13.08 5.75 -2.53
CA LEU A 273 13.51 6.75 -3.50
C LEU A 273 12.50 7.90 -3.58
N THR A 274 13.00 9.10 -3.82
CA THR A 274 12.14 10.24 -4.18
C THR A 274 11.49 9.98 -5.52
N CYS A 275 10.16 9.91 -5.57
CA CYS A 275 9.41 9.78 -6.82
C CYS A 275 8.45 10.94 -6.96
N LEU A 276 8.55 11.67 -8.06
CA LEU A 276 7.65 12.73 -8.47
C LEU A 276 6.58 12.12 -9.37
N GLN A 277 5.38 11.99 -8.85
CA GLN A 277 4.24 11.48 -9.61
C GLN A 277 3.75 12.60 -10.53
N VAL A 278 3.73 12.35 -11.83
CA VAL A 278 3.52 13.38 -12.85
C VAL A 278 2.10 13.43 -13.40
N ASP A 279 1.32 12.39 -13.17
CA ASP A 279 -0.10 12.34 -13.54
C ASP A 279 -0.84 11.33 -12.64
N TRP A 280 -2.16 11.21 -12.81
CA TRP A 280 -2.97 10.19 -12.14
C TRP A 280 -2.84 8.86 -12.88
N GLY A 281 -2.41 7.84 -12.18
CA GLY A 281 -2.10 6.53 -12.75
C GLY A 281 -2.73 5.35 -12.01
N ASP A 282 -4.02 5.44 -11.67
CA ASP A 282 -4.76 4.34 -11.03
C ASP A 282 -5.39 3.43 -12.09
N PHE A 283 -4.54 2.69 -12.86
CA PHE A 283 -4.95 1.71 -13.89
C PHE A 283 -3.98 0.53 -14.00
#